data_0cbb26fbec2a100d6b9062874678766b
#
_entry.id   0cbb26fbec2a100d6b9062874678766b
#
_cell.length_a   1.000
_cell.length_b   1.000
_cell.length_c   1.000
_cell.angle_alpha   90.00
_cell.angle_beta   90.00
_cell.angle_gamma   90.00
#
_symmetry.space_group_name_H-M   'P 1'
#
loop_
_entity.id
_entity.type
_entity.pdbx_description
1 polymer ?
#
loop_
_entity_poly.entity_id
_entity_poly.type
_entity_poly.pdbx_seq_one_letter_code
_entity_poly.pdbx_strand_id
1 'polypeptide(L)'
;SDNVKTRLAFMTNMRDGMVHNPVTGNDFDDRNDMGLRFSLDYDISDTTDLKLTYSAQKSDDKRPQEEVSFCAQDQFFGCNPRFRGGLNQAADTRGHVAGFVGFVAHLDPGTIVNKYGPSLSDKFDTLYLDREPTHLQTSEVTNLELTHDISDDVQMIAKYTYSTRDFHQTNDNDGSVSNVPLAGAGAALGLPPIEAYLCFGSSENSFCETADTDRTYDFSDVETENKQAEINFISDFDGPFNFSAGYYWYDDTTDNEYRVQTTGTQLIGSFADSPYSAVIAGL
;
A
#
# COMPACT_ATOMS: atom_id res chain seq x y z
N SER A 1 44.37 7.05 0.32
CA SER A 1 45.31 5.96 0.56
C SER A 1 44.87 4.79 -0.31
N ASP A 2 45.81 3.94 -0.70
CA ASP A 2 45.50 2.82 -1.58
C ASP A 2 44.63 1.76 -0.88
N ASN A 3 44.57 1.82 0.45
CA ASN A 3 43.86 0.88 1.30
C ASN A 3 42.41 1.26 1.59
N VAL A 4 41.95 2.45 1.18
CA VAL A 4 40.57 2.91 1.41
C VAL A 4 39.96 3.39 0.10
N LYS A 5 38.88 2.73 -0.28
CA LYS A 5 38.10 3.09 -1.46
C LYS A 5 36.67 3.46 -1.02
N THR A 6 36.16 4.57 -1.50
CA THR A 6 34.81 5.01 -1.18
C THR A 6 34.02 5.33 -2.45
N ARG A 7 32.74 5.10 -2.39
CA ARG A 7 31.80 5.48 -3.46
C ARG A 7 30.55 6.08 -2.85
N LEU A 8 30.14 7.22 -3.39
CA LEU A 8 28.84 7.83 -3.12
C LEU A 8 28.04 7.84 -4.42
N ALA A 9 26.80 7.36 -4.36
CA ALA A 9 25.87 7.41 -5.48
C ALA A 9 24.56 8.02 -5.00
N PHE A 10 23.96 8.83 -5.87
CA PHE A 10 22.66 9.45 -5.66
C PHE A 10 21.76 9.11 -6.84
N MET A 11 20.50 8.84 -6.57
CA MET A 11 19.48 8.58 -7.57
C MET A 11 18.26 9.46 -7.30
N THR A 12 17.66 9.97 -8.35
CA THR A 12 16.32 10.55 -8.30
C THR A 12 15.54 10.05 -9.50
N ASN A 13 14.27 9.75 -9.29
CA ASN A 13 13.33 9.35 -10.32
C ASN A 13 12.06 10.16 -10.10
N MET A 14 11.84 11.14 -10.98
CA MET A 14 10.66 12.01 -10.93
C MET A 14 9.91 11.88 -12.24
N ARG A 15 8.61 11.69 -12.15
CA ARG A 15 7.70 11.59 -13.28
C ARG A 15 6.36 12.19 -12.86
N ASP A 16 5.81 13.04 -13.70
CA ASP A 16 4.46 13.57 -13.54
C ASP A 16 3.42 12.44 -13.61
N GLY A 17 2.26 12.66 -12.98
CA GLY A 17 1.14 11.74 -13.04
C GLY A 17 0.68 11.47 -14.46
N MET A 18 0.26 10.25 -14.72
CA MET A 18 -0.22 9.82 -16.04
C MET A 18 -1.73 9.60 -16.07
N VAL A 19 -2.38 9.60 -14.93
CA VAL A 19 -3.82 9.37 -14.78
C VAL A 19 -4.45 10.63 -14.23
N HIS A 20 -5.42 11.18 -14.95
CA HIS A 20 -6.13 12.38 -14.54
C HIS A 20 -7.35 12.05 -13.67
N ASN A 21 -7.50 12.77 -12.56
CA ASN A 21 -8.69 12.73 -11.73
C ASN A 21 -9.53 14.00 -11.92
N PRO A 22 -10.62 13.97 -12.70
CA PRO A 22 -11.47 15.14 -12.92
C PRO A 22 -12.19 15.64 -11.66
N VAL A 23 -12.23 14.85 -10.60
CA VAL A 23 -12.90 15.22 -9.33
C VAL A 23 -12.06 16.21 -8.54
N THR A 24 -10.78 15.95 -8.44
CA THR A 24 -9.82 16.79 -7.72
C THR A 24 -9.09 17.77 -8.64
N GLY A 25 -9.07 17.48 -9.95
CA GLY A 25 -8.33 18.24 -10.96
C GLY A 25 -6.83 17.95 -10.97
N ASN A 26 -6.38 16.92 -10.25
CA ASN A 26 -4.99 16.52 -10.16
C ASN A 26 -4.70 15.29 -11.03
N ASP A 27 -3.42 15.11 -11.32
CA ASP A 27 -2.90 13.90 -11.93
C ASP A 27 -2.23 13.03 -10.87
N PHE A 28 -2.36 11.71 -11.00
CA PHE A 28 -1.74 10.72 -10.14
C PHE A 28 -1.11 9.58 -10.95
N ASP A 29 -0.59 8.53 -10.31
CA ASP A 29 0.39 7.61 -10.87
C ASP A 29 1.70 8.31 -11.25
N ASP A 30 2.09 9.29 -10.46
CA ASP A 30 3.39 9.93 -10.51
C ASP A 30 4.49 9.04 -9.90
N ARG A 31 5.72 9.51 -9.97
CA ARG A 31 6.86 8.92 -9.25
C ARG A 31 7.70 10.05 -8.68
N ASN A 32 8.07 9.88 -7.43
CA ASN A 32 8.95 10.79 -6.73
C ASN A 32 9.83 9.99 -5.77
N ASP A 33 10.89 9.41 -6.35
CA ASP A 33 11.82 8.55 -5.63
C ASP A 33 13.17 9.25 -5.50
N MET A 34 13.78 9.14 -4.33
CA MET A 34 15.14 9.56 -4.07
C MET A 34 15.92 8.43 -3.40
N GLY A 35 17.17 8.26 -3.78
CA GLY A 35 18.05 7.24 -3.21
C GLY A 35 19.46 7.75 -3.02
N LEU A 36 20.07 7.27 -1.94
CA LEU A 36 21.47 7.48 -1.60
C LEU A 36 22.12 6.13 -1.35
N ARG A 37 23.34 5.96 -1.84
CA ARG A 37 24.17 4.81 -1.50
C ARG A 37 25.60 5.25 -1.24
N PHE A 38 26.10 4.88 -0.06
CA PHE A 38 27.49 4.98 0.32
C PHE A 38 28.10 3.59 0.38
N SER A 39 29.33 3.45 -0.15
CA SER A 39 30.12 2.23 -0.04
C SER A 39 31.53 2.58 0.40
N LEU A 40 32.08 1.75 1.27
CA LEU A 40 33.46 1.78 1.75
C LEU A 40 34.06 0.40 1.60
N ASP A 41 35.20 0.30 0.93
CA ASP A 41 36.08 -0.86 0.96
C ASP A 41 37.37 -0.45 1.68
N TYR A 42 37.73 -1.17 2.71
CA TYR A 42 38.92 -0.89 3.53
C TYR A 42 39.77 -2.14 3.72
N ASP A 43 40.94 -2.13 3.06
CA ASP A 43 41.97 -3.14 3.21
C ASP A 43 42.70 -2.88 4.56
N ILE A 44 42.25 -3.53 5.65
CA ILE A 44 42.77 -3.35 7.01
C ILE A 44 44.22 -3.88 7.09
N SER A 45 44.45 -5.02 6.45
CA SER A 45 45.75 -5.66 6.32
C SER A 45 45.81 -6.51 5.05
N ASP A 46 46.96 -7.13 4.76
CA ASP A 46 47.11 -8.04 3.61
C ASP A 46 46.17 -9.27 3.68
N THR A 47 45.60 -9.55 4.85
CA THR A 47 44.76 -10.71 5.12
C THR A 47 43.36 -10.35 5.60
N THR A 48 43.01 -9.04 5.65
CA THR A 48 41.72 -8.60 6.24
C THR A 48 41.14 -7.44 5.50
N ASP A 49 39.91 -7.64 4.97
CA ASP A 49 39.14 -6.66 4.24
C ASP A 49 37.82 -6.37 4.97
N LEU A 50 37.46 -5.11 5.01
CA LEU A 50 36.16 -4.64 5.51
C LEU A 50 35.40 -3.92 4.42
N LYS A 51 34.14 -4.31 4.19
CA LYS A 51 33.22 -3.61 3.30
C LYS A 51 32.00 -3.12 4.09
N LEU A 52 31.68 -1.85 3.91
CA LEU A 52 30.46 -1.23 4.43
C LEU A 52 29.65 -0.69 3.27
N THR A 53 28.38 -1.00 3.24
CA THR A 53 27.43 -0.37 2.33
C THR A 53 26.24 0.15 3.13
N TYR A 54 25.92 1.42 2.97
CA TYR A 54 24.68 2.03 3.46
C TYR A 54 23.86 2.50 2.26
N SER A 55 22.58 2.15 2.27
CA SER A 55 21.62 2.61 1.26
C SER A 55 20.37 3.15 1.94
N ALA A 56 19.90 4.31 1.50
CA ALA A 56 18.64 4.89 1.92
C ALA A 56 17.81 5.24 0.69
N GLN A 57 16.51 4.98 0.76
CA GLN A 57 15.55 5.32 -0.28
C GLN A 57 14.30 5.92 0.34
N LYS A 58 13.77 6.94 -0.31
CA LYS A 58 12.48 7.54 0.00
C LYS A 58 11.64 7.61 -1.26
N SER A 59 10.38 7.18 -1.15
CA SER A 59 9.33 7.39 -2.14
C SER A 59 8.21 8.22 -1.51
N ASP A 60 7.69 9.19 -2.26
CA ASP A 60 6.60 10.07 -1.84
C ASP A 60 5.77 10.41 -3.07
N ASP A 61 4.88 9.53 -3.41
CA ASP A 61 4.11 9.60 -4.66
C ASP A 61 2.64 9.18 -4.47
N LYS A 62 1.86 9.32 -5.54
CA LYS A 62 0.42 9.03 -5.61
C LYS A 62 0.14 7.89 -6.58
N ARG A 63 0.86 6.78 -6.44
CA ARG A 63 0.59 5.63 -7.32
C ARG A 63 -0.68 4.91 -6.89
N PRO A 64 -1.64 4.68 -7.79
CA PRO A 64 -2.77 3.84 -7.50
C PRO A 64 -2.29 2.38 -7.41
N GLN A 65 -2.78 1.67 -6.41
CA GLN A 65 -2.49 0.25 -6.30
C GLN A 65 -3.57 -0.60 -6.93
N GLU A 66 -4.79 -0.08 -6.94
CA GLU A 66 -5.93 -0.81 -7.45
C GLU A 66 -6.64 -0.01 -8.53
N GLU A 67 -6.99 -0.72 -9.57
CA GLU A 67 -7.77 -0.23 -10.68
C GLU A 67 -8.84 -1.26 -11.01
N VAL A 68 -10.08 -0.83 -11.06
CA VAL A 68 -11.17 -1.74 -11.43
C VAL A 68 -11.05 -2.10 -12.90
N SER A 69 -10.59 -3.31 -13.18
CA SER A 69 -10.41 -3.82 -14.54
C SER A 69 -11.53 -4.77 -14.99
N PHE A 70 -12.20 -5.41 -14.04
CA PHE A 70 -13.25 -6.38 -14.29
C PHE A 70 -14.28 -6.36 -13.17
N CYS A 71 -15.55 -6.46 -13.51
CA CYS A 71 -16.62 -6.57 -12.55
C CYS A 71 -17.65 -7.62 -13.00
N ALA A 72 -17.93 -8.56 -12.12
CA ALA A 72 -19.05 -9.49 -12.29
C ALA A 72 -20.32 -8.86 -11.71
N GLN A 73 -21.41 -8.95 -12.42
CA GLN A 73 -22.71 -8.47 -11.92
C GLN A 73 -23.08 -9.27 -10.67
N ASP A 74 -23.28 -8.56 -9.57
CA ASP A 74 -23.83 -9.13 -8.36
C ASP A 74 -25.08 -8.38 -7.88
N GLN A 75 -25.77 -9.01 -6.93
CA GLN A 75 -27.05 -8.57 -6.46
C GLN A 75 -26.97 -7.29 -5.56
N PHE A 76 -25.82 -7.07 -4.92
CA PHE A 76 -25.64 -6.05 -3.90
C PHE A 76 -24.89 -4.83 -4.43
N PHE A 77 -23.79 -5.07 -5.11
CA PHE A 77 -22.86 -4.02 -5.53
C PHE A 77 -23.08 -3.62 -6.99
N GLY A 78 -23.82 -4.40 -7.72
CA GLY A 78 -24.27 -4.17 -9.09
C GLY A 78 -23.21 -3.52 -9.96
N CYS A 79 -22.57 -4.27 -10.80
CA CYS A 79 -21.70 -3.69 -11.79
C CYS A 79 -22.19 -4.07 -13.19
N ASN A 80 -21.86 -3.23 -14.15
CA ASN A 80 -22.09 -3.60 -15.53
C ASN A 80 -21.06 -4.68 -15.91
N PRO A 81 -21.49 -5.89 -16.34
CA PRO A 81 -20.59 -7.01 -16.61
C PRO A 81 -19.80 -6.80 -17.91
N ARG A 82 -19.20 -5.66 -18.09
CA ARG A 82 -18.39 -5.35 -19.27
C ARG A 82 -16.94 -5.26 -18.91
N PHE A 83 -16.17 -5.93 -19.71
CA PHE A 83 -14.73 -6.02 -19.58
C PHE A 83 -14.06 -4.75 -20.09
N ARG A 84 -13.14 -4.17 -19.30
CA ARG A 84 -12.25 -3.12 -19.77
C ARG A 84 -11.37 -3.66 -20.91
N GLY A 85 -11.22 -2.93 -21.93
CA GLY A 85 -10.28 -3.31 -23.00
C GLY A 85 -10.91 -3.79 -24.28
N GLY A 86 -12.20 -3.57 -24.48
CA GLY A 86 -12.73 -3.84 -25.80
C GLY A 86 -14.22 -3.66 -25.96
N LEU A 87 -14.92 -3.33 -24.92
CA LEU A 87 -16.38 -3.34 -24.93
C LEU A 87 -17.02 -1.99 -24.62
N ASN A 88 -16.26 -0.92 -24.68
CA ASN A 88 -16.73 0.47 -24.58
C ASN A 88 -17.52 0.84 -23.31
N GLN A 89 -17.45 0.03 -22.26
CA GLN A 89 -18.02 0.38 -20.97
C GLN A 89 -17.15 -0.16 -19.85
N ALA A 90 -16.73 0.74 -19.01
CA ALA A 90 -16.08 0.44 -17.78
C ALA A 90 -17.03 -0.27 -16.79
N ALA A 91 -16.48 -1.07 -15.91
CA ALA A 91 -17.20 -1.59 -14.78
C ALA A 91 -17.71 -0.41 -13.94
N ASP A 92 -18.97 -0.43 -13.59
CA ASP A 92 -19.56 0.55 -12.71
C ASP A 92 -19.45 0.02 -11.29
N THR A 93 -18.53 0.59 -10.52
CA THR A 93 -18.39 0.26 -9.10
C THR A 93 -19.29 1.16 -8.28
N ARG A 94 -19.85 0.59 -7.24
CA ARG A 94 -20.73 1.31 -6.34
C ARG A 94 -20.23 1.15 -4.93
N GLY A 95 -20.34 2.23 -4.18
CA GLY A 95 -20.06 2.20 -2.76
C GLY A 95 -20.97 1.21 -2.02
N HIS A 96 -20.52 0.77 -0.87
CA HIS A 96 -21.20 -0.22 -0.04
C HIS A 96 -22.62 0.23 0.36
N VAL A 97 -22.83 1.53 0.60
CA VAL A 97 -24.15 2.08 0.93
C VAL A 97 -25.10 2.01 -0.26
N ALA A 98 -24.63 2.34 -1.45
CA ALA A 98 -25.45 2.30 -2.64
C ALA A 98 -25.95 0.87 -2.93
N GLY A 99 -25.09 -0.13 -2.78
CA GLY A 99 -25.45 -1.53 -2.89
C GLY A 99 -26.46 -1.97 -1.84
N PHE A 100 -26.25 -1.60 -0.57
CA PHE A 100 -27.15 -1.94 0.52
C PHE A 100 -28.53 -1.28 0.38
N VAL A 101 -28.58 0.01 0.06
CA VAL A 101 -29.85 0.73 -0.14
C VAL A 101 -30.59 0.17 -1.35
N GLY A 102 -29.90 -0.15 -2.44
CA GLY A 102 -30.47 -0.82 -3.59
C GLY A 102 -31.13 -2.16 -3.24
N PHE A 103 -30.45 -2.96 -2.42
CA PHE A 103 -30.97 -4.23 -1.94
C PHE A 103 -32.20 -4.08 -1.04
N VAL A 104 -32.12 -3.24 0.01
CA VAL A 104 -33.22 -3.06 0.97
C VAL A 104 -34.45 -2.42 0.34
N ALA A 105 -34.25 -1.47 -0.58
CA ALA A 105 -35.34 -0.79 -1.25
C ALA A 105 -35.86 -1.53 -2.49
N HIS A 106 -35.31 -2.72 -2.81
CA HIS A 106 -35.60 -3.44 -4.06
C HIS A 106 -35.46 -2.57 -5.32
N LEU A 107 -34.58 -1.59 -5.26
CA LEU A 107 -34.28 -0.73 -6.38
C LEU A 107 -33.36 -1.47 -7.37
N ASP A 108 -33.60 -1.25 -8.66
CA ASP A 108 -32.66 -1.70 -9.67
C ASP A 108 -31.27 -1.13 -9.32
N PRO A 109 -30.24 -1.98 -9.17
CA PRO A 109 -28.87 -1.51 -8.96
C PRO A 109 -28.42 -0.44 -9.97
N GLY A 110 -29.03 -0.36 -11.15
CA GLY A 110 -28.84 0.72 -12.12
C GLY A 110 -29.32 2.11 -11.70
N THR A 111 -30.14 2.21 -10.64
CA THR A 111 -30.76 3.47 -10.23
C THR A 111 -29.88 4.28 -9.27
N ILE A 112 -28.97 3.65 -8.53
CA ILE A 112 -28.06 4.29 -7.59
C ILE A 112 -26.69 4.32 -8.23
N VAL A 113 -26.36 5.41 -8.85
CA VAL A 113 -25.17 5.52 -9.71
C VAL A 113 -24.12 6.41 -9.05
N ASN A 114 -22.88 6.11 -9.32
CA ASN A 114 -21.77 7.01 -9.15
C ASN A 114 -22.08 8.38 -9.80
N LYS A 115 -21.70 9.48 -9.14
CA LYS A 115 -21.94 10.86 -9.58
C LYS A 115 -21.46 11.13 -11.01
N TYR A 116 -20.42 10.45 -11.44
CA TYR A 116 -19.78 10.62 -12.75
C TYR A 116 -20.08 9.47 -13.72
N GLY A 117 -21.03 8.60 -13.40
CA GLY A 117 -21.33 7.40 -14.17
C GLY A 117 -20.33 6.27 -13.87
N PRO A 118 -19.97 5.44 -14.84
CA PRO A 118 -18.95 4.41 -14.64
C PRO A 118 -17.67 5.02 -14.07
N SER A 119 -17.17 4.48 -12.98
CA SER A 119 -15.96 4.97 -12.32
C SER A 119 -14.71 4.85 -13.21
N LEU A 120 -14.78 3.97 -14.19
CA LEU A 120 -13.77 3.85 -15.23
C LEU A 120 -14.30 4.56 -16.50
N SER A 121 -13.59 5.56 -16.91
CA SER A 121 -13.79 6.11 -18.25
C SER A 121 -13.36 5.07 -19.29
N ASP A 122 -13.84 5.20 -20.53
CA ASP A 122 -13.30 4.47 -21.68
C ASP A 122 -11.85 4.85 -22.00
N LYS A 123 -11.30 5.83 -21.29
CA LYS A 123 -9.92 6.28 -21.34
C LYS A 123 -9.13 5.66 -20.21
N PHE A 124 -8.00 5.07 -20.53
CA PHE A 124 -7.08 4.46 -19.56
C PHE A 124 -6.32 5.47 -18.69
N ASP A 125 -6.40 6.75 -19.04
CA ASP A 125 -5.69 7.84 -18.39
C ASP A 125 -6.61 8.71 -17.50
N THR A 126 -7.82 8.24 -17.20
CA THR A 126 -8.78 9.02 -16.41
C THR A 126 -9.50 8.12 -15.41
N LEU A 127 -9.41 8.45 -14.14
CA LEU A 127 -10.16 7.81 -13.05
C LEU A 127 -10.88 8.86 -12.21
N TYR A 128 -12.06 8.54 -11.72
CA TYR A 128 -12.85 9.39 -10.85
C TYR A 128 -12.73 8.85 -9.42
N LEU A 129 -11.91 9.50 -8.61
CA LEU A 129 -11.70 9.15 -7.22
C LEU A 129 -12.08 10.34 -6.34
N ASP A 130 -12.75 10.10 -5.24
CA ASP A 130 -13.06 11.17 -4.29
C ASP A 130 -11.92 11.40 -3.29
N ARG A 131 -10.95 10.47 -3.24
CA ARG A 131 -9.68 10.61 -2.53
C ARG A 131 -8.51 10.17 -3.39
N GLU A 132 -7.46 10.97 -3.38
CA GLU A 132 -6.22 10.61 -4.06
C GLU A 132 -5.44 9.56 -3.28
N PRO A 133 -4.84 8.57 -3.96
CA PRO A 133 -3.97 7.62 -3.31
C PRO A 133 -2.72 8.31 -2.75
N THR A 134 -2.15 7.73 -1.71
CA THR A 134 -0.83 8.10 -1.20
C THR A 134 0.06 6.88 -1.12
N HIS A 135 1.34 7.06 -1.35
CA HIS A 135 2.35 6.02 -1.20
C HIS A 135 3.63 6.67 -0.66
N LEU A 136 3.85 6.48 0.62
CA LEU A 136 5.01 6.97 1.32
C LEU A 136 5.84 5.78 1.76
N GLN A 137 7.11 5.77 1.41
CA GLN A 137 8.02 4.71 1.86
C GLN A 137 9.39 5.31 2.17
N THR A 138 9.93 4.93 3.31
CA THR A 138 11.33 5.13 3.65
C THR A 138 11.95 3.77 3.93
N SER A 139 13.12 3.50 3.38
CA SER A 139 13.86 2.28 3.67
C SER A 139 15.35 2.55 3.79
N GLU A 140 15.97 1.92 4.76
CA GLU A 140 17.41 2.00 5.01
C GLU A 140 17.99 0.60 5.12
N VAL A 141 19.16 0.39 4.55
CA VAL A 141 19.88 -0.88 4.62
C VAL A 141 21.36 -0.61 4.87
N THR A 142 21.88 -1.20 5.93
CA THR A 142 23.30 -1.22 6.24
C THR A 142 23.82 -2.65 6.12
N ASN A 143 24.86 -2.85 5.31
CA ASN A 143 25.56 -4.11 5.19
C ASN A 143 27.01 -3.92 5.61
N LEU A 144 27.49 -4.78 6.48
CA LEU A 144 28.87 -4.88 6.89
C LEU A 144 29.39 -6.29 6.54
N GLU A 145 30.51 -6.37 5.86
CA GLU A 145 31.19 -7.62 5.53
C GLU A 145 32.65 -7.53 5.93
N LEU A 146 33.11 -8.48 6.74
CA LEU A 146 34.50 -8.67 7.11
C LEU A 146 35.00 -10.00 6.49
N THR A 147 36.01 -9.91 5.66
CA THR A 147 36.74 -11.08 5.12
C THR A 147 38.09 -11.15 5.78
N HIS A 148 38.47 -12.32 6.30
CA HIS A 148 39.73 -12.54 6.94
C HIS A 148 40.31 -13.89 6.56
N ASP A 149 41.55 -13.89 6.02
CA ASP A 149 42.32 -15.10 5.75
C ASP A 149 42.97 -15.56 7.06
N ILE A 150 42.40 -16.63 7.66
CA ILE A 150 42.90 -17.23 8.90
C ILE A 150 44.25 -17.92 8.64
N SER A 151 44.38 -18.51 7.46
CA SER A 151 45.59 -19.11 6.92
C SER A 151 45.56 -19.05 5.39
N ASP A 152 46.63 -19.53 4.74
CA ASP A 152 46.71 -19.59 3.27
C ASP A 152 45.55 -20.42 2.66
N ASP A 153 45.01 -21.36 3.43
CA ASP A 153 43.98 -22.31 2.95
C ASP A 153 42.63 -22.15 3.61
N VAL A 154 42.43 -21.19 4.53
CA VAL A 154 41.17 -21.02 5.26
C VAL A 154 40.79 -19.55 5.37
N GLN A 155 39.64 -19.21 4.86
CA GLN A 155 39.06 -17.88 4.92
C GLN A 155 37.81 -17.85 5.81
N MET A 156 37.66 -16.80 6.58
CA MET A 156 36.47 -16.45 7.32
C MET A 156 35.77 -15.27 6.65
N ILE A 157 34.44 -15.37 6.47
CA ILE A 157 33.60 -14.26 6.01
C ILE A 157 32.51 -14.05 7.05
N ALA A 158 32.48 -12.86 7.66
CA ALA A 158 31.43 -12.44 8.60
C ALA A 158 30.60 -11.31 7.98
N LYS A 159 29.31 -11.46 8.02
CA LYS A 159 28.35 -10.46 7.47
C LYS A 159 27.35 -10.04 8.53
N TYR A 160 26.99 -8.77 8.52
CA TYR A 160 25.90 -8.23 9.28
C TYR A 160 25.06 -7.31 8.41
N THR A 161 23.74 -7.51 8.41
CA THR A 161 22.77 -6.65 7.73
C THR A 161 21.79 -6.13 8.74
N TYR A 162 21.57 -4.83 8.70
CA TYR A 162 20.47 -4.15 9.39
C TYR A 162 19.63 -3.40 8.39
N SER A 163 18.33 -3.61 8.40
CA SER A 163 17.42 -2.86 7.54
C SER A 163 16.16 -2.45 8.26
N THR A 164 15.65 -1.27 7.89
CA THR A 164 14.36 -0.74 8.31
C THR A 164 13.53 -0.35 7.09
N ARG A 165 12.22 -0.44 7.24
CA ARG A 165 11.27 0.03 6.26
C ARG A 165 10.04 0.58 6.98
N ASP A 166 9.72 1.84 6.68
CA ASP A 166 8.46 2.48 7.03
C ASP A 166 7.65 2.65 5.74
N PHE A 167 6.42 2.20 5.76
CA PHE A 167 5.54 2.25 4.61
C PHE A 167 4.15 2.70 5.03
N HIS A 168 3.65 3.72 4.36
CA HIS A 168 2.28 4.20 4.52
C HIS A 168 1.61 4.32 3.16
N GLN A 169 0.38 3.82 3.09
CA GLN A 169 -0.42 3.87 1.89
C GLN A 169 -1.88 4.10 2.20
N THR A 170 -2.53 4.89 1.35
CA THR A 170 -3.99 5.03 1.34
C THR A 170 -4.52 4.86 -0.08
N ASN A 171 -5.67 4.23 -0.22
CA ASN A 171 -6.38 4.12 -1.48
C ASN A 171 -7.87 4.45 -1.31
N ASP A 172 -8.47 4.88 -2.39
CA ASP A 172 -9.90 4.87 -2.58
C ASP A 172 -10.32 3.46 -2.97
N ASN A 173 -10.84 2.71 -2.00
CA ASN A 173 -11.09 1.28 -2.16
C ASN A 173 -12.37 0.96 -2.93
N ASP A 174 -13.31 1.90 -3.04
CA ASP A 174 -14.51 1.69 -3.86
C ASP A 174 -14.32 2.19 -5.31
N GLY A 175 -13.25 2.94 -5.58
CA GLY A 175 -12.91 3.43 -6.92
C GLY A 175 -14.02 4.27 -7.53
N SER A 176 -14.81 4.98 -6.72
CA SER A 176 -15.99 5.69 -7.16
C SER A 176 -16.18 7.02 -6.43
N VAL A 177 -17.07 7.84 -6.96
CA VAL A 177 -17.55 9.07 -6.30
C VAL A 177 -19.04 8.95 -6.10
N SER A 178 -19.46 8.69 -4.88
CA SER A 178 -20.87 8.52 -4.57
C SER A 178 -21.66 9.81 -4.71
N ASN A 179 -22.84 9.73 -5.30
CA ASN A 179 -23.82 10.78 -5.29
C ASN A 179 -24.93 10.57 -4.25
N VAL A 180 -24.81 9.53 -3.43
CA VAL A 180 -25.80 9.20 -2.40
C VAL A 180 -25.47 9.98 -1.13
N PRO A 181 -26.23 11.02 -0.79
CA PRO A 181 -26.02 11.72 0.48
C PRO A 181 -26.48 10.81 1.63
N LEU A 182 -25.65 10.62 2.62
CA LEU A 182 -25.93 9.76 3.78
C LEU A 182 -27.16 10.24 4.57
N ALA A 183 -27.31 11.55 4.73
CA ALA A 183 -28.49 12.13 5.35
C ALA A 183 -29.77 11.83 4.57
N GLY A 184 -29.69 11.86 3.23
CA GLY A 184 -30.82 11.52 2.36
C GLY A 184 -31.16 10.03 2.38
N ALA A 185 -30.14 9.16 2.40
CA ALA A 185 -30.34 7.73 2.54
C ALA A 185 -31.01 7.38 3.88
N GLY A 186 -30.57 7.97 4.98
CA GLY A 186 -31.20 7.81 6.28
C GLY A 186 -32.66 8.28 6.28
N ALA A 187 -32.94 9.47 5.73
CA ALA A 187 -34.32 10.01 5.67
C ALA A 187 -35.24 9.15 4.80
N ALA A 188 -34.76 8.63 3.67
CA ALA A 188 -35.53 7.73 2.80
C ALA A 188 -35.92 6.41 3.51
N LEU A 189 -35.16 6.02 4.53
CA LEU A 189 -35.36 4.84 5.34
C LEU A 189 -36.03 5.15 6.68
N GLY A 190 -36.46 6.41 6.92
CA GLY A 190 -37.09 6.83 8.14
C GLY A 190 -36.15 6.90 9.36
N LEU A 191 -34.84 6.98 9.13
CA LEU A 191 -33.82 7.14 10.15
C LEU A 191 -33.54 8.61 10.47
N PRO A 192 -33.03 8.93 11.66
CA PRO A 192 -32.50 10.26 11.94
C PRO A 192 -31.34 10.60 10.99
N PRO A 193 -30.96 11.88 10.88
CA PRO A 193 -29.78 12.25 10.12
C PRO A 193 -28.57 11.43 10.55
N ILE A 194 -27.88 10.84 9.59
CA ILE A 194 -26.67 10.03 9.83
C ILE A 194 -25.47 10.93 9.67
N GLU A 195 -24.76 11.13 10.75
CA GLU A 195 -23.43 11.72 10.72
C GLU A 195 -22.43 10.59 10.61
N ALA A 196 -21.76 10.49 9.48
CA ALA A 196 -20.70 9.52 9.25
C ALA A 196 -19.34 10.19 9.37
N TYR A 197 -18.38 9.46 9.93
CA TYR A 197 -17.02 9.91 10.14
C TYR A 197 -16.05 8.93 9.51
N LEU A 198 -15.01 9.48 8.90
CA LEU A 198 -13.84 8.74 8.42
C LEU A 198 -12.65 9.18 9.24
N CYS A 199 -11.96 8.23 9.85
CA CYS A 199 -10.84 8.52 10.72
C CYS A 199 -9.53 8.06 10.07
N PHE A 200 -8.59 8.97 9.96
CA PHE A 200 -7.30 8.82 9.30
C PHE A 200 -6.17 8.87 10.31
N GLY A 201 -4.98 8.40 9.93
CA GLY A 201 -3.81 8.38 10.77
C GLY A 201 -3.69 7.09 11.60
N SER A 202 -2.58 6.97 12.33
CA SER A 202 -2.33 5.83 13.21
C SER A 202 -3.27 5.83 14.42
N SER A 203 -3.29 4.74 15.17
CA SER A 203 -4.05 4.63 16.42
C SER A 203 -3.70 5.72 17.44
N GLU A 204 -2.49 6.27 17.36
CA GLU A 204 -2.00 7.31 18.29
C GLU A 204 -2.26 8.75 17.78
N ASN A 205 -2.36 8.95 16.48
CA ASN A 205 -2.51 10.26 15.82
C ASN A 205 -3.67 10.28 14.82
N SER A 206 -4.80 9.68 15.17
CA SER A 206 -5.98 9.69 14.31
C SER A 206 -6.69 11.03 14.34
N PHE A 207 -7.12 11.48 13.19
CA PHE A 207 -8.08 12.58 13.04
C PHE A 207 -9.28 12.09 12.24
N CYS A 208 -10.47 12.63 12.55
CA CYS A 208 -11.69 12.21 11.88
C CYS A 208 -12.31 13.40 11.16
N GLU A 209 -12.77 13.17 9.94
CA GLU A 209 -13.56 14.12 9.17
C GLU A 209 -15.00 13.61 8.97
N THR A 210 -15.96 14.49 8.92
CA THR A 210 -17.33 14.14 8.59
C THR A 210 -17.45 13.84 7.10
N ALA A 211 -18.17 12.77 6.78
CA ALA A 211 -18.52 12.44 5.41
C ALA A 211 -20.04 12.56 5.20
N ASP A 212 -20.44 13.28 4.18
CA ASP A 212 -21.82 13.49 3.77
C ASP A 212 -22.28 12.53 2.67
N THR A 213 -21.34 11.81 2.08
CA THR A 213 -21.59 10.81 1.04
C THR A 213 -20.93 9.48 1.38
N ASP A 214 -21.32 8.43 0.68
CA ASP A 214 -20.72 7.11 0.82
C ASP A 214 -19.28 7.11 0.32
N ARG A 215 -18.37 6.62 1.14
CA ARG A 215 -16.94 6.56 0.84
C ARG A 215 -16.31 5.32 1.50
N THR A 216 -15.40 4.71 0.80
CA THR A 216 -14.64 3.58 1.34
C THR A 216 -13.16 3.74 1.03
N TYR A 217 -12.34 3.76 2.07
CA TYR A 217 -10.90 3.89 1.96
C TYR A 217 -10.18 2.76 2.66
N ASP A 218 -9.02 2.41 2.19
CA ASP A 218 -8.09 1.56 2.91
C ASP A 218 -6.80 2.30 3.28
N PHE A 219 -6.18 1.80 4.34
CA PHE A 219 -4.93 2.29 4.89
C PHE A 219 -4.04 1.10 5.20
N SER A 220 -2.79 1.23 4.87
CA SER A 220 -1.76 0.27 5.26
C SER A 220 -0.58 1.03 5.84
N ASP A 221 -0.26 0.75 7.11
CA ASP A 221 0.93 1.23 7.80
C ASP A 221 1.78 0.01 8.15
N VAL A 222 3.02 -0.02 7.68
CA VAL A 222 3.93 -1.15 7.92
C VAL A 222 5.29 -0.63 8.36
N GLU A 223 5.70 -1.04 9.56
CA GLU A 223 7.04 -0.83 10.06
C GLU A 223 7.77 -2.18 10.10
N THR A 224 8.95 -2.24 9.52
CA THR A 224 9.75 -3.47 9.51
C THR A 224 11.16 -3.16 10.00
N GLU A 225 11.65 -3.97 10.92
CA GLU A 225 13.04 -4.01 11.35
C GLU A 225 13.59 -5.42 11.12
N ASN A 226 14.72 -5.52 10.44
CA ASN A 226 15.36 -6.79 10.14
C ASN A 226 16.84 -6.75 10.51
N LYS A 227 17.31 -7.80 11.18
CA LYS A 227 18.70 -8.02 11.58
C LYS A 227 19.15 -9.39 11.12
N GLN A 228 20.27 -9.45 10.46
CA GLN A 228 20.87 -10.70 9.99
C GLN A 228 22.35 -10.72 10.35
N ALA A 229 22.83 -11.84 10.81
CA ALA A 229 24.25 -12.09 11.01
C ALA A 229 24.62 -13.46 10.45
N GLU A 230 25.74 -13.51 9.77
CA GLU A 230 26.27 -14.72 9.14
C GLU A 230 27.80 -14.78 9.37
N ILE A 231 28.29 -15.94 9.68
CA ILE A 231 29.72 -16.23 9.70
C ILE A 231 29.96 -17.54 8.96
N ASN A 232 30.89 -17.52 8.00
CA ASN A 232 31.26 -18.67 7.20
C ASN A 232 32.76 -18.88 7.25
N PHE A 233 33.17 -20.15 7.29
CA PHE A 233 34.54 -20.61 7.15
C PHE A 233 34.59 -21.47 5.91
N ILE A 234 35.52 -21.16 5.01
CA ILE A 234 35.70 -21.82 3.73
C ILE A 234 37.15 -22.26 3.63
N SER A 235 37.38 -23.53 3.31
CA SER A 235 38.75 -24.06 3.08
C SER A 235 39.01 -24.25 1.59
N ASP A 236 40.29 -24.11 1.22
CA ASP A 236 40.78 -24.35 -0.15
C ASP A 236 42.13 -25.12 -0.06
N PHE A 237 42.11 -26.35 0.55
CA PHE A 237 43.25 -27.22 0.67
C PHE A 237 43.56 -27.91 -0.65
N ASP A 238 44.83 -28.14 -0.92
CA ASP A 238 45.31 -28.93 -2.08
C ASP A 238 44.83 -30.40 -2.06
N GLY A 239 44.29 -30.87 -0.94
CA GLY A 239 43.79 -32.22 -0.73
C GLY A 239 42.42 -32.52 -1.33
N PRO A 240 41.96 -33.79 -1.27
CA PRO A 240 40.65 -34.17 -1.80
C PRO A 240 39.46 -33.71 -0.93
N PHE A 241 39.72 -33.12 0.24
CA PHE A 241 38.68 -32.69 1.18
C PHE A 241 38.79 -31.19 1.42
N ASN A 242 37.73 -30.50 1.10
CA ASN A 242 37.49 -29.11 1.45
C ASN A 242 36.15 -29.00 2.21
N PHE A 243 36.00 -27.98 3.01
CA PHE A 243 34.78 -27.71 3.77
C PHE A 243 34.30 -26.29 3.60
N SER A 244 32.98 -26.13 3.75
CA SER A 244 32.34 -24.87 4.04
C SER A 244 31.41 -25.07 5.24
N ALA A 245 31.61 -24.27 6.29
CA ALA A 245 30.81 -24.35 7.51
C ALA A 245 30.48 -22.94 8.00
N GLY A 246 29.29 -22.73 8.47
CA GLY A 246 28.87 -21.43 8.92
C GLY A 246 27.73 -21.45 9.91
N TYR A 247 27.45 -20.28 10.42
CA TYR A 247 26.31 -20.02 11.28
C TYR A 247 25.55 -18.79 10.75
N TYR A 248 24.22 -18.87 10.69
CA TYR A 248 23.33 -17.79 10.29
C TYR A 248 22.34 -17.50 11.41
N TRP A 249 22.14 -16.24 11.69
CA TRP A 249 21.15 -15.73 12.63
C TRP A 249 20.29 -14.66 11.95
N TYR A 250 19.01 -14.67 12.25
CA TYR A 250 18.02 -13.78 11.68
C TYR A 250 17.01 -13.38 12.76
N ASP A 251 16.65 -12.10 12.78
CA ASP A 251 15.60 -11.51 13.60
C ASP A 251 14.82 -10.51 12.75
N ASP A 252 13.52 -10.70 12.68
CA ASP A 252 12.61 -9.86 11.90
C ASP A 252 11.43 -9.47 12.77
N THR A 253 11.15 -8.17 12.80
CA THR A 253 9.97 -7.62 13.44
C THR A 253 9.20 -6.82 12.42
N THR A 254 7.93 -7.16 12.22
CA THR A 254 7.02 -6.41 11.38
C THR A 254 5.79 -6.03 12.18
N ASP A 255 5.54 -4.74 12.29
CA ASP A 255 4.27 -4.18 12.76
C ASP A 255 3.46 -3.74 11.54
N ASN A 256 2.23 -4.22 11.44
CA ASN A 256 1.36 -3.94 10.30
C ASN A 256 -0.04 -3.58 10.80
N GLU A 257 -0.45 -2.36 10.54
CA GLU A 257 -1.80 -1.90 10.73
C GLU A 257 -2.49 -1.73 9.37
N TYR A 258 -3.48 -2.57 9.09
CA TYR A 258 -4.32 -2.46 7.91
C TYR A 258 -5.76 -2.17 8.30
N ARG A 259 -6.33 -1.11 7.75
CA ARG A 259 -7.70 -0.68 8.04
C ARG A 259 -8.47 -0.42 6.75
N VAL A 260 -9.68 -0.94 6.69
CA VAL A 260 -10.68 -0.53 5.71
C VAL A 260 -11.76 0.25 6.43
N GLN A 261 -12.02 1.45 5.99
CA GLN A 261 -13.06 2.32 6.55
C GLN A 261 -14.13 2.60 5.50
N THR A 262 -15.37 2.42 5.89
CA THR A 262 -16.51 2.73 5.05
C THR A 262 -17.60 3.44 5.85
N THR A 263 -18.14 4.49 5.28
CA THR A 263 -19.30 5.18 5.84
C THR A 263 -20.56 4.32 5.80
N GLY A 264 -20.59 3.30 4.94
CA GLY A 264 -21.66 2.33 4.83
C GLY A 264 -21.90 1.50 6.10
N THR A 265 -20.85 1.18 6.85
CA THR A 265 -20.98 0.44 8.12
C THR A 265 -21.70 1.26 9.18
N GLN A 266 -21.55 2.59 9.17
CA GLN A 266 -22.25 3.47 10.11
C GLN A 266 -23.76 3.55 9.78
N LEU A 267 -24.11 3.55 8.51
CA LEU A 267 -25.49 3.43 8.07
C LEU A 267 -26.10 2.10 8.53
N ILE A 268 -25.38 0.99 8.32
CA ILE A 268 -25.84 -0.34 8.75
C ILE A 268 -25.96 -0.40 10.27
N GLY A 269 -25.03 0.16 11.03
CA GLY A 269 -25.10 0.26 12.47
C GLY A 269 -26.31 1.05 12.96
N SER A 270 -26.60 2.18 12.33
CA SER A 270 -27.80 2.99 12.61
C SER A 270 -29.11 2.23 12.34
N PHE A 271 -29.09 1.32 11.36
CA PHE A 271 -30.20 0.42 11.09
C PHE A 271 -30.38 -0.64 12.19
N ALA A 272 -29.28 -1.22 12.66
CA ALA A 272 -29.33 -2.26 13.70
C ALA A 272 -29.94 -1.76 15.00
N ASP A 273 -29.73 -0.49 15.32
CA ASP A 273 -30.27 0.17 16.52
C ASP A 273 -31.69 0.77 16.31
N SER A 274 -32.25 0.61 15.12
CA SER A 274 -33.55 1.18 14.73
C SER A 274 -34.69 0.17 14.90
N PRO A 275 -35.99 0.63 14.94
CA PRO A 275 -37.15 -0.26 14.90
C PRO A 275 -37.19 -1.18 13.66
N TYR A 276 -36.41 -0.87 12.65
CA TYR A 276 -36.30 -1.64 11.40
C TYR A 276 -35.27 -2.78 11.47
N SER A 277 -34.62 -2.98 12.61
CA SER A 277 -33.67 -4.10 12.83
C SER A 277 -34.29 -5.47 12.53
N ALA A 278 -35.60 -5.61 12.76
CA ALA A 278 -36.33 -6.83 12.44
C ALA A 278 -36.39 -7.14 10.93
N VAL A 279 -36.30 -6.14 10.07
CA VAL A 279 -36.27 -6.31 8.61
C VAL A 279 -34.94 -6.88 8.18
N ILE A 280 -33.86 -6.43 8.80
CA ILE A 280 -32.49 -6.95 8.53
C ILE A 280 -32.34 -8.38 9.07
N ALA A 281 -32.93 -8.68 10.23
CA ALA A 281 -32.88 -10.03 10.81
C ALA A 281 -33.72 -11.07 10.03
N GLY A 282 -34.59 -10.61 9.14
CA GLY A 282 -35.40 -11.46 8.26
C GLY A 282 -34.81 -11.66 6.85
N LEU A 283 -33.66 -11.01 6.55
CA LEU A 283 -32.88 -11.14 5.32
C LEU A 283 -31.70 -12.09 5.52
#